data_ccd8c08151b274277f1f83f2a5351e69
#
_entry.id   ccd8c08151b274277f1f83f2a5351e69
#
_cell.length_a   1.000
_cell.length_b   1.000
_cell.length_c   1.000
_cell.angle_alpha   90.00
_cell.angle_beta   90.00
_cell.angle_gamma   90.00
#
_symmetry.space_group_name_H-M   'P 1'
#
loop_
_entity.id
_entity.type
_entity.pdbx_description
1 polymer ?
#
loop_
_entity_poly.entity_id
_entity_poly.type
_entity_poly.pdbx_seq_one_letter_code
_entity_poly.pdbx_strand_id
1 'polypeptide(L)'
;FELRTRMEEIMMEKVGIFRNGKDLQEAVDELESLIIRSRNIEVKAKTLTANPELVNAYRTQRMLKLAICVAKGALERKESRGAHSREDYPERNDAKYLNRTITRWINADDTMPELSYEEIDISEMELPPGFRGYGKDMTIHHADSKVRQEEVDAIRKKLEAEGKDRFEIQEALMPFRELLPECYQDKNERLYEKFDKQGAEQ
;
A
#
# COMPACT_ATOMS: atom_id res chain seq x y z
N PHE A 1 -2.56 -31.59 2.31
CA PHE A 1 -2.06 -30.93 3.51
C PHE A 1 -0.74 -30.19 3.22
N GLU A 2 0.27 -30.90 2.69
CA GLU A 2 1.61 -30.36 2.39
C GLU A 2 1.62 -29.05 1.59
N LEU A 3 0.85 -28.96 0.49
CA LEU A 3 0.77 -27.75 -0.33
C LEU A 3 0.28 -26.53 0.45
N ARG A 4 -0.68 -26.74 1.35
CA ARG A 4 -1.22 -25.68 2.19
C ARG A 4 -0.19 -25.21 3.20
N THR A 5 0.47 -26.12 3.89
CA THR A 5 1.52 -25.79 4.87
C THR A 5 2.65 -25.03 4.19
N ARG A 6 3.11 -25.48 3.00
CA ARG A 6 4.16 -24.77 2.27
C ARG A 6 3.73 -23.35 1.84
N MET A 7 2.48 -23.20 1.38
CA MET A 7 1.94 -21.87 1.07
C MET A 7 1.93 -20.95 2.30
N GLU A 8 1.52 -21.47 3.46
CA GLU A 8 1.48 -20.70 4.71
C GLU A 8 2.88 -20.26 5.13
N GLU A 9 3.89 -21.13 5.01
CA GLU A 9 5.31 -20.81 5.26
C GLU A 9 5.80 -19.69 4.34
N ILE A 10 5.62 -19.83 3.01
CA ILE A 10 6.03 -18.81 2.02
C ILE A 10 5.40 -17.46 2.33
N MET A 11 4.09 -17.44 2.60
CA MET A 11 3.37 -16.21 2.88
C MET A 11 3.83 -15.54 4.18
N MET A 12 4.17 -16.32 5.19
CA MET A 12 4.65 -15.81 6.47
C MET A 12 6.09 -15.29 6.38
N GLU A 13 6.98 -16.03 5.75
CA GLU A 13 8.41 -15.73 5.72
C GLU A 13 8.77 -14.67 4.67
N LYS A 14 8.17 -14.73 3.46
CA LYS A 14 8.57 -13.92 2.32
C LYS A 14 7.59 -12.80 1.95
N VAL A 15 6.32 -12.93 2.34
CA VAL A 15 5.24 -11.97 2.01
C VAL A 15 4.66 -11.32 3.26
N GLY A 16 5.28 -11.51 4.42
CA GLY A 16 4.87 -10.98 5.71
C GLY A 16 4.86 -9.46 5.79
N ILE A 17 5.20 -8.91 6.97
CA ILE A 17 5.16 -7.47 7.24
C ILE A 17 6.32 -6.74 6.55
N PHE A 18 7.54 -7.25 6.73
CA PHE A 18 8.75 -6.69 6.12
C PHE A 18 9.05 -7.42 4.82
N ARG A 19 9.15 -6.68 3.74
CA ARG A 19 9.23 -7.22 2.38
C ARG A 19 10.41 -6.63 1.63
N ASN A 20 11.03 -7.44 0.79
CA ASN A 20 12.01 -6.98 -0.18
C ASN A 20 11.75 -7.65 -1.55
N GLY A 21 12.31 -7.08 -2.61
CA GLY A 21 12.06 -7.55 -3.96
C GLY A 21 12.52 -8.96 -4.23
N LYS A 22 13.63 -9.39 -3.60
CA LYS A 22 14.18 -10.73 -3.78
C LYS A 22 13.23 -11.79 -3.20
N ASP A 23 12.87 -11.65 -1.93
CA ASP A 23 12.01 -12.61 -1.24
C ASP A 23 10.62 -12.66 -1.87
N LEU A 24 10.08 -11.50 -2.30
CA LEU A 24 8.80 -11.45 -3.01
C LEU A 24 8.86 -12.16 -4.36
N GLN A 25 9.95 -12.03 -5.12
CA GLN A 25 10.11 -12.76 -6.38
C GLN A 25 10.19 -14.26 -6.14
N GLU A 26 10.99 -14.70 -5.18
CA GLU A 26 11.08 -16.11 -4.80
C GLU A 26 9.72 -16.67 -4.34
N ALA A 27 8.94 -15.87 -3.58
CA ALA A 27 7.60 -16.24 -3.17
C ALA A 27 6.65 -16.43 -4.36
N VAL A 28 6.69 -15.53 -5.35
CA VAL A 28 5.88 -15.63 -6.58
C VAL A 28 6.22 -16.90 -7.34
N ASP A 29 7.52 -17.19 -7.53
CA ASP A 29 7.99 -18.36 -8.28
C ASP A 29 7.60 -19.67 -7.56
N GLU A 30 7.75 -19.73 -6.24
CA GLU A 30 7.34 -20.88 -5.44
C GLU A 30 5.81 -21.07 -5.44
N LEU A 31 5.03 -20.00 -5.27
CA LEU A 31 3.57 -20.07 -5.31
C LEU A 31 3.06 -20.52 -6.68
N GLU A 32 3.67 -20.08 -7.77
CA GLU A 32 3.35 -20.58 -9.11
C GLU A 32 3.59 -22.09 -9.23
N SER A 33 4.73 -22.56 -8.74
CA SER A 33 5.04 -23.99 -8.70
C SER A 33 3.99 -24.76 -7.90
N LEU A 34 3.55 -24.25 -6.75
CA LEU A 34 2.49 -24.86 -5.94
C LEU A 34 1.13 -24.87 -6.67
N ILE A 35 0.79 -23.82 -7.43
CA ILE A 35 -0.42 -23.79 -8.26
C ILE A 35 -0.39 -24.92 -9.30
N ILE A 36 0.73 -25.09 -10.00
CA ILE A 36 0.90 -26.17 -10.98
C ILE A 36 0.75 -27.54 -10.30
N ARG A 37 1.43 -27.75 -9.18
CA ARG A 37 1.33 -29.01 -8.41
C ARG A 37 -0.10 -29.27 -7.91
N SER A 38 -0.84 -28.21 -7.55
CA SER A 38 -2.19 -28.33 -7.01
C SER A 38 -3.22 -28.89 -7.99
N ARG A 39 -2.91 -28.88 -9.30
CA ARG A 39 -3.79 -29.46 -10.34
C ARG A 39 -3.93 -30.97 -10.18
N ASN A 40 -2.92 -31.64 -9.59
CA ASN A 40 -2.85 -33.07 -9.42
C ASN A 40 -3.04 -33.49 -7.94
N ILE A 41 -3.88 -32.78 -7.19
CA ILE A 41 -4.20 -33.17 -5.81
C ILE A 41 -5.01 -34.47 -5.86
N GLU A 42 -4.47 -35.52 -5.25
CA GLU A 42 -5.18 -36.76 -5.03
C GLU A 42 -5.97 -36.72 -3.72
N VAL A 43 -7.25 -37.07 -3.80
CA VAL A 43 -8.16 -37.20 -2.66
C VAL A 43 -8.32 -38.68 -2.33
N LYS A 44 -7.92 -39.06 -1.12
CA LYS A 44 -7.97 -40.48 -0.69
C LYS A 44 -9.37 -40.93 -0.31
N ALA A 45 -10.14 -40.02 0.33
CA ALA A 45 -11.51 -40.34 0.70
C ALA A 45 -12.44 -40.31 -0.53
N LYS A 46 -13.03 -41.46 -0.86
CA LYS A 46 -13.95 -41.63 -2.00
C LYS A 46 -15.42 -41.71 -1.56
N THR A 47 -15.78 -41.09 -0.45
CA THR A 47 -17.14 -41.07 0.05
C THR A 47 -18.03 -40.20 -0.83
N LEU A 48 -19.26 -40.69 -1.13
CA LEU A 48 -20.28 -39.94 -1.88
C LEU A 48 -21.08 -38.97 -1.01
N THR A 49 -20.85 -39.01 0.30
CA THR A 49 -21.49 -38.13 1.28
C THR A 49 -20.58 -36.90 1.58
N ALA A 50 -20.64 -36.32 2.77
CA ALA A 50 -19.77 -35.24 3.16
C ALA A 50 -18.29 -35.65 3.05
N ASN A 51 -17.52 -34.97 2.19
CA ASN A 51 -16.10 -35.24 1.97
C ASN A 51 -15.25 -33.98 2.28
N PRO A 52 -14.81 -33.83 3.55
CA PRO A 52 -13.99 -32.67 3.96
C PRO A 52 -12.65 -32.59 3.21
N GLU A 53 -12.07 -33.73 2.83
CA GLU A 53 -10.80 -33.79 2.11
C GLU A 53 -10.94 -33.16 0.71
N LEU A 54 -12.00 -33.48 -0.01
CA LEU A 54 -12.31 -32.88 -1.30
C LEU A 54 -12.53 -31.37 -1.19
N VAL A 55 -13.29 -30.94 -0.19
CA VAL A 55 -13.52 -29.51 0.08
C VAL A 55 -12.21 -28.78 0.36
N ASN A 56 -11.34 -29.38 1.16
CA ASN A 56 -10.03 -28.80 1.48
C ASN A 56 -9.09 -28.76 0.25
N ALA A 57 -9.15 -29.74 -0.64
CA ALA A 57 -8.41 -29.71 -1.90
C ALA A 57 -8.80 -28.50 -2.75
N TYR A 58 -10.09 -28.28 -2.98
CA TYR A 58 -10.59 -27.10 -3.69
C TYR A 58 -10.26 -25.78 -2.99
N ARG A 59 -10.35 -25.73 -1.67
CA ARG A 59 -9.97 -24.53 -0.90
C ARG A 59 -8.49 -24.23 -1.07
N THR A 60 -7.61 -25.21 -1.00
CA THR A 60 -6.17 -25.03 -1.17
C THR A 60 -5.84 -24.45 -2.54
N GLN A 61 -6.44 -24.93 -3.62
CA GLN A 61 -6.26 -24.36 -4.96
C GLN A 61 -6.67 -22.88 -5.04
N ARG A 62 -7.81 -22.51 -4.43
CA ARG A 62 -8.28 -21.12 -4.40
C ARG A 62 -7.40 -20.23 -3.52
N MET A 63 -6.93 -20.76 -2.39
CA MET A 63 -6.02 -20.03 -1.50
C MET A 63 -4.67 -19.73 -2.18
N LEU A 64 -4.12 -20.69 -2.93
CA LEU A 64 -2.90 -20.50 -3.71
C LEU A 64 -3.07 -19.38 -4.76
N LYS A 65 -4.21 -19.35 -5.45
CA LYS A 65 -4.53 -18.27 -6.39
C LYS A 65 -4.65 -16.90 -5.72
N LEU A 66 -5.19 -16.84 -4.51
CA LEU A 66 -5.26 -15.61 -3.74
C LEU A 66 -3.88 -15.19 -3.22
N ALA A 67 -3.08 -16.14 -2.73
CA ALA A 67 -1.74 -15.90 -2.22
C ALA A 67 -0.83 -15.27 -3.29
N ILE A 68 -0.84 -15.81 -4.51
CA ILE A 68 -0.02 -15.26 -5.60
C ILE A 68 -0.50 -13.86 -6.04
N CYS A 69 -1.80 -13.55 -5.97
CA CYS A 69 -2.29 -12.21 -6.20
C CYS A 69 -1.69 -11.19 -5.21
N VAL A 70 -1.62 -11.58 -3.93
CA VAL A 70 -1.04 -10.74 -2.88
C VAL A 70 0.47 -10.58 -3.09
N ALA A 71 1.19 -11.67 -3.33
CA ALA A 71 2.64 -11.66 -3.51
C ALA A 71 3.06 -10.85 -4.75
N LYS A 72 2.40 -11.08 -5.89
CA LYS A 72 2.66 -10.36 -7.14
C LYS A 72 2.30 -8.87 -7.04
N GLY A 73 1.16 -8.54 -6.44
CA GLY A 73 0.78 -7.16 -6.19
C GLY A 73 1.78 -6.43 -5.28
N ALA A 74 2.31 -7.10 -4.27
CA ALA A 74 3.34 -6.56 -3.39
C ALA A 74 4.70 -6.40 -4.09
N LEU A 75 5.07 -7.32 -4.97
CA LEU A 75 6.30 -7.27 -5.77
C LEU A 75 6.32 -6.06 -6.70
N GLU A 76 5.22 -5.84 -7.43
CA GLU A 76 5.09 -4.77 -8.42
C GLU A 76 4.97 -3.37 -7.78
N ARG A 77 4.44 -3.28 -6.58
CA ARG A 77 4.34 -2.02 -5.85
C ARG A 77 5.66 -1.67 -5.17
N LYS A 78 6.46 -0.82 -5.83
CA LYS A 78 7.79 -0.39 -5.39
C LYS A 78 7.71 0.89 -4.55
N GLU A 79 7.03 0.80 -3.43
CA GLU A 79 6.87 1.85 -2.42
C GLU A 79 6.51 1.22 -1.07
N SER A 80 6.53 2.02 -0.01
CA SER A 80 5.95 1.66 1.29
C SER A 80 4.72 2.51 1.57
N ARG A 81 3.55 1.84 1.79
CA ARG A 81 2.27 2.52 2.01
C ARG A 81 1.37 1.71 2.95
N GLY A 82 0.93 2.32 4.02
CA GLY A 82 0.07 1.66 5.00
C GLY A 82 0.76 0.43 5.62
N ALA A 83 0.13 -0.74 5.50
CA ALA A 83 0.71 -2.01 5.97
C ALA A 83 1.69 -2.63 4.96
N HIS A 84 1.80 -2.09 3.74
CA HIS A 84 2.77 -2.51 2.75
C HIS A 84 4.12 -1.84 3.03
N SER A 85 5.06 -2.58 3.62
CA SER A 85 6.39 -2.10 3.94
C SER A 85 7.44 -2.81 3.07
N ARG A 86 8.18 -2.03 2.28
CA ARG A 86 9.26 -2.49 1.41
C ARG A 86 10.58 -1.96 1.95
N GLU A 87 11.47 -2.85 2.39
CA GLU A 87 12.81 -2.47 2.88
C GLU A 87 13.68 -1.85 1.77
N ASP A 88 13.50 -2.31 0.53
CA ASP A 88 14.17 -1.82 -0.66
C ASP A 88 13.53 -0.55 -1.26
N TYR A 89 12.29 -0.22 -0.86
CA TYR A 89 11.56 1.00 -1.25
C TYR A 89 10.82 1.58 -0.05
N PRO A 90 11.52 2.14 0.95
CA PRO A 90 10.91 2.58 2.20
C PRO A 90 9.99 3.79 2.06
N GLU A 91 10.11 4.53 0.96
CA GLU A 91 9.37 5.77 0.73
C GLU A 91 8.03 5.50 0.03
N ARG A 92 7.04 6.35 0.33
CA ARG A 92 5.75 6.40 -0.36
C ARG A 92 5.89 7.20 -1.65
N ASN A 93 5.27 6.75 -2.72
CA ASN A 93 5.32 7.40 -4.03
C ASN A 93 3.92 7.62 -4.58
N ASP A 94 3.32 8.79 -4.28
CA ASP A 94 1.98 9.12 -4.72
C ASP A 94 1.89 9.43 -6.21
N ALA A 95 2.96 9.94 -6.82
CA ALA A 95 2.97 10.22 -8.25
C ALA A 95 2.76 8.97 -9.11
N LYS A 96 3.23 7.82 -8.64
CA LYS A 96 3.14 6.55 -9.38
C LYS A 96 2.09 5.59 -8.83
N TYR A 97 1.90 5.58 -7.50
CA TYR A 97 1.15 4.52 -6.83
C TYR A 97 -0.07 5.01 -6.05
N LEU A 98 -0.54 6.24 -6.30
CA LEU A 98 -1.85 6.69 -5.80
C LEU A 98 -2.97 6.03 -6.62
N ASN A 99 -2.97 4.71 -6.61
CA ASN A 99 -3.90 3.88 -7.34
C ASN A 99 -4.21 2.59 -6.58
N ARG A 100 -5.26 1.91 -6.98
CA ARG A 100 -5.58 0.55 -6.54
C ARG A 100 -4.92 -0.44 -7.48
N THR A 101 -4.27 -1.45 -6.91
CA THR A 101 -3.79 -2.60 -7.68
C THR A 101 -4.93 -3.61 -7.80
N ILE A 102 -5.33 -3.91 -9.02
CA ILE A 102 -6.37 -4.88 -9.33
C ILE A 102 -5.72 -6.10 -9.93
N THR A 103 -6.07 -7.28 -9.41
CA THR A 103 -5.63 -8.56 -9.95
C THR A 103 -6.80 -9.26 -10.62
N ARG A 104 -6.57 -9.79 -11.83
CA ARG A 104 -7.58 -10.51 -12.60
C ARG A 104 -7.02 -11.84 -13.09
N TRP A 105 -7.81 -12.88 -13.00
CA TRP A 105 -7.59 -14.16 -13.66
C TRP A 105 -8.34 -14.16 -14.99
N ILE A 106 -7.61 -14.31 -16.11
CA ILE A 106 -8.23 -14.34 -17.44
C ILE A 106 -8.84 -15.71 -17.69
N ASN A 107 -8.06 -16.77 -17.41
CA ASN A 107 -8.56 -18.13 -17.56
C ASN A 107 -8.42 -18.91 -16.23
N ALA A 108 -9.24 -19.94 -16.08
CA ALA A 108 -9.20 -20.78 -14.90
C ALA A 108 -7.87 -21.54 -14.75
N ASP A 109 -7.22 -21.82 -15.89
CA ASP A 109 -5.97 -22.59 -15.95
C ASP A 109 -4.70 -21.75 -15.89
N ASP A 110 -4.82 -20.42 -15.83
CA ASP A 110 -3.66 -19.55 -15.70
C ASP A 110 -2.96 -19.79 -14.36
N THR A 111 -1.63 -19.69 -14.39
CA THR A 111 -0.79 -19.81 -13.19
C THR A 111 -0.46 -18.45 -12.59
N MET A 112 -0.58 -17.38 -13.39
CA MET A 112 -0.32 -16.01 -12.99
C MET A 112 -1.53 -15.10 -13.23
N PRO A 113 -1.88 -14.22 -12.28
CA PRO A 113 -2.88 -13.19 -12.52
C PRO A 113 -2.30 -12.04 -13.35
N GLU A 114 -3.17 -11.35 -14.10
CA GLU A 114 -2.85 -10.04 -14.65
C GLU A 114 -3.04 -8.95 -13.61
N LEU A 115 -2.17 -7.93 -13.68
CA LEU A 115 -2.26 -6.73 -12.86
C LEU A 115 -2.71 -5.55 -13.70
N SER A 116 -3.63 -4.78 -13.15
CA SER A 116 -4.03 -3.48 -13.67
C SER A 116 -4.11 -2.46 -12.53
N TYR A 117 -4.14 -1.19 -12.87
CA TYR A 117 -4.18 -0.11 -11.90
C TYR A 117 -5.39 0.77 -12.17
N GLU A 118 -6.09 1.14 -11.11
CA GLU A 118 -7.21 2.06 -11.12
C GLU A 118 -6.81 3.31 -10.33
N GLU A 119 -6.88 4.46 -10.95
CA GLU A 119 -6.62 5.73 -10.28
C GLU A 119 -7.64 5.98 -9.17
N ILE A 120 -7.17 6.54 -8.07
CA ILE A 120 -8.04 6.90 -6.94
C ILE A 120 -8.37 8.37 -7.07
N ASP A 121 -9.63 8.68 -7.33
CA ASP A 121 -10.14 10.05 -7.20
C ASP A 121 -10.21 10.42 -5.72
N ILE A 122 -9.36 11.37 -5.33
CA ILE A 122 -9.32 11.91 -3.98
C ILE A 122 -10.00 13.28 -3.89
N SER A 123 -10.60 13.76 -4.98
CA SER A 123 -11.19 15.11 -5.05
C SER A 123 -12.34 15.33 -4.06
N GLU A 124 -13.07 14.28 -3.70
CA GLU A 124 -14.21 14.34 -2.78
C GLU A 124 -13.87 13.91 -1.35
N MET A 125 -12.60 13.64 -1.04
CA MET A 125 -12.24 13.24 0.33
C MET A 125 -12.35 14.44 1.27
N GLU A 126 -12.97 14.25 2.42
CA GLU A 126 -13.12 15.28 3.45
C GLU A 126 -11.76 15.73 4.02
N LEU A 127 -10.84 14.79 4.17
CA LEU A 127 -9.46 15.03 4.60
C LEU A 127 -8.49 14.52 3.52
N PRO A 128 -7.42 15.26 3.20
CA PRO A 128 -6.40 14.78 2.28
C PRO A 128 -5.74 13.52 2.84
N PRO A 129 -5.25 12.62 1.97
CA PRO A 129 -4.52 11.45 2.41
C PRO A 129 -3.30 11.85 3.25
N GLY A 130 -3.35 11.57 4.54
CA GLY A 130 -2.26 11.86 5.47
C GLY A 130 -1.08 10.90 5.31
N PHE A 131 0.05 11.26 5.95
CA PHE A 131 1.19 10.38 6.08
C PHE A 131 1.00 9.48 7.29
N ARG A 132 1.28 8.19 7.14
CA ARG A 132 1.43 7.27 8.25
C ARG A 132 2.88 7.29 8.67
N GLY A 133 3.23 8.16 9.62
CA GLY A 133 4.53 8.14 10.28
C GLY A 133 4.47 7.34 11.56
N TYR A 134 5.31 6.31 11.67
CA TYR A 134 5.67 5.75 12.96
C TYR A 134 7.01 6.41 13.36
N GLY A 135 6.95 7.58 14.03
CA GLY A 135 8.15 8.27 14.48
C GLY A 135 8.20 9.75 14.04
N LYS A 136 9.37 10.36 14.23
CA LYS A 136 9.57 11.82 14.08
C LYS A 136 9.61 12.31 12.63
N ASP A 137 9.76 11.42 11.65
CA ASP A 137 9.92 11.79 10.24
C ASP A 137 8.64 11.50 9.46
N MET A 138 7.68 12.41 9.59
CA MET A 138 6.48 12.44 8.74
C MET A 138 6.74 13.27 7.47
N THR A 139 7.83 13.02 6.77
CA THR A 139 8.19 13.79 5.58
C THR A 139 7.67 13.12 4.31
N ILE A 140 7.08 13.94 3.43
CA ILE A 140 6.78 13.58 2.04
C ILE A 140 8.12 13.53 1.31
N HIS A 141 8.61 12.33 1.05
CA HIS A 141 9.85 12.16 0.32
C HIS A 141 9.58 12.02 -1.18
N HIS A 142 9.34 13.13 -1.87
CA HIS A 142 9.74 13.27 -3.24
C HIS A 142 11.21 13.72 -3.26
N ALA A 143 12.03 13.19 -4.15
CA ALA A 143 13.45 13.53 -4.22
C ALA A 143 13.68 15.06 -4.31
N ASP A 144 12.77 15.79 -4.98
CA ASP A 144 12.80 17.25 -5.10
C ASP A 144 12.21 17.98 -3.87
N SER A 145 11.55 17.29 -2.94
CA SER A 145 10.90 17.89 -1.78
C SER A 145 11.78 17.97 -0.55
N LYS A 146 12.90 17.23 -0.48
CA LYS A 146 13.80 17.26 0.69
C LYS A 146 14.36 18.64 0.97
N VAL A 147 14.87 19.31 -0.05
CA VAL A 147 15.46 20.66 0.09
C VAL A 147 14.39 21.66 0.56
N ARG A 148 13.22 21.61 -0.06
CA ARG A 148 12.09 22.49 0.30
C ARG A 148 11.52 22.15 1.67
N GLN A 149 11.52 20.86 2.08
CA GLN A 149 11.08 20.48 3.42
C GLN A 149 12.04 21.01 4.50
N GLU A 150 13.34 21.00 4.26
CA GLU A 150 14.32 21.60 5.16
C GLU A 150 14.09 23.11 5.32
N GLU A 151 13.74 23.81 4.24
CA GLU A 151 13.37 25.23 4.27
C GLU A 151 12.09 25.47 5.08
N VAL A 152 11.05 24.66 4.87
CA VAL A 152 9.79 24.73 5.61
C VAL A 152 10.01 24.48 7.10
N ASP A 153 10.80 23.50 7.46
CA ASP A 153 11.10 23.18 8.86
C ASP A 153 11.95 24.27 9.52
N ALA A 154 12.85 24.90 8.77
CA ALA A 154 13.64 26.04 9.26
C ALA A 154 12.74 27.25 9.52
N ILE A 155 11.81 27.56 8.62
CA ILE A 155 10.83 28.65 8.77
C ILE A 155 9.91 28.38 9.96
N ARG A 156 9.39 27.15 10.08
CA ARG A 156 8.53 26.76 11.21
C ARG A 156 9.25 26.95 12.54
N LYS A 157 10.46 26.42 12.69
CA LYS A 157 11.25 26.59 13.91
C LYS A 157 11.51 28.03 14.28
N LYS A 158 11.77 28.87 13.26
CA LYS A 158 11.96 30.29 13.47
C LYS A 158 10.69 30.97 14.00
N LEU A 159 9.55 30.72 13.40
CA LEU A 159 8.25 31.26 13.82
C LEU A 159 7.82 30.79 15.21
N GLU A 160 8.07 29.51 15.53
CA GLU A 160 7.86 28.96 16.88
C GLU A 160 8.76 29.64 17.92
N ALA A 161 10.03 29.92 17.60
CA ALA A 161 10.96 30.65 18.47
C ALA A 161 10.56 32.11 18.67
N GLU A 162 9.87 32.75 17.68
CA GLU A 162 9.30 34.06 17.75
C GLU A 162 7.98 34.11 18.55
N GLY A 163 7.48 32.95 19.02
CA GLY A 163 6.27 32.83 19.80
C GLY A 163 4.98 32.98 18.99
N LYS A 164 5.04 32.77 17.67
CA LYS A 164 3.88 32.79 16.78
C LYS A 164 2.92 31.64 17.11
N ASP A 165 1.63 31.93 17.00
CA ASP A 165 0.61 30.93 17.21
C ASP A 165 0.51 29.96 16.02
N ARG A 166 -0.25 28.88 16.20
CA ARG A 166 -0.39 27.82 15.19
C ARG A 166 -0.97 28.35 13.86
N PHE A 167 -1.87 29.32 13.91
CA PHE A 167 -2.52 29.88 12.72
C PHE A 167 -1.56 30.78 11.94
N GLU A 168 -0.81 31.64 12.62
CA GLU A 168 0.22 32.48 12.02
C GLU A 168 1.32 31.65 11.34
N ILE A 169 1.74 30.55 11.97
CA ILE A 169 2.72 29.62 11.40
C ILE A 169 2.14 28.95 10.15
N GLN A 170 0.90 28.55 10.20
CA GLN A 170 0.22 27.90 9.09
C GLN A 170 0.05 28.85 7.90
N GLU A 171 -0.36 30.08 8.15
CA GLU A 171 -0.47 31.14 7.13
C GLU A 171 0.87 31.46 6.47
N ALA A 172 1.94 31.57 7.26
CA ALA A 172 3.28 31.82 6.75
C ALA A 172 3.84 30.67 5.90
N LEU A 173 3.36 29.43 6.13
CA LEU A 173 3.75 28.24 5.36
C LEU A 173 2.86 27.99 4.12
N MET A 174 1.78 28.75 3.93
CA MET A 174 0.88 28.63 2.77
C MET A 174 1.60 28.70 1.41
N PRO A 175 2.60 29.58 1.18
CA PRO A 175 3.33 29.62 -0.08
C PRO A 175 4.11 28.34 -0.42
N PHE A 176 4.39 27.52 0.58
CA PHE A 176 5.11 26.24 0.42
C PHE A 176 4.18 25.05 0.17
N ARG A 177 2.90 25.29 -0.09
CA ARG A 177 1.90 24.28 -0.47
C ARG A 177 2.29 23.46 -1.70
N GLU A 178 3.10 24.02 -2.58
CA GLU A 178 3.67 23.35 -3.76
C GLU A 178 4.51 22.11 -3.42
N LEU A 179 4.83 21.90 -2.14
CA LEU A 179 5.47 20.68 -1.67
C LEU A 179 4.55 19.46 -1.74
N LEU A 180 3.24 19.69 -1.78
CA LEU A 180 2.27 18.61 -1.92
C LEU A 180 2.10 18.26 -3.40
N PRO A 181 1.94 16.97 -3.73
CA PRO A 181 1.52 16.58 -5.07
C PRO A 181 0.29 17.40 -5.52
N GLU A 182 0.22 17.75 -6.80
CA GLU A 182 -0.90 18.55 -7.36
C GLU A 182 -2.28 18.01 -6.95
N CYS A 183 -2.42 16.68 -6.87
CA CYS A 183 -3.65 16.01 -6.42
C CYS A 183 -4.07 16.35 -4.97
N TYR A 184 -3.19 16.96 -4.16
CA TYR A 184 -3.51 17.38 -2.79
C TYR A 184 -3.68 18.90 -2.66
N GLN A 185 -3.26 19.69 -3.64
CA GLN A 185 -3.26 21.15 -3.57
C GLN A 185 -4.68 21.70 -3.43
N ASP A 186 -5.58 21.31 -4.30
CA ASP A 186 -6.99 21.77 -4.30
C ASP A 186 -7.74 21.41 -3.01
N LYS A 187 -7.35 20.33 -2.35
CA LYS A 187 -8.00 19.89 -1.11
C LYS A 187 -7.51 20.60 0.11
N ASN A 188 -6.23 20.94 0.14
CA ASN A 188 -5.73 21.78 1.21
C ASN A 188 -6.40 23.17 1.16
N GLU A 189 -6.69 23.72 -0.01
CA GLU A 189 -7.47 24.95 -0.13
C GLU A 189 -8.84 24.84 0.53
N ARG A 190 -9.59 23.77 0.25
CA ARG A 190 -10.91 23.55 0.87
C ARG A 190 -10.85 23.30 2.38
N LEU A 191 -9.78 22.67 2.87
CA LEU A 191 -9.56 22.47 4.30
C LEU A 191 -9.26 23.80 5.00
N TYR A 192 -8.40 24.63 4.42
CA TYR A 192 -8.10 25.96 4.96
C TYR A 192 -9.32 26.86 4.96
N GLU A 193 -10.10 26.91 3.89
CA GLU A 193 -11.36 27.65 3.84
C GLU A 193 -12.38 27.19 4.91
N LYS A 194 -12.39 25.91 5.25
CA LYS A 194 -13.25 25.36 6.31
C LYS A 194 -12.79 25.79 7.71
N PHE A 195 -11.47 25.80 7.95
CA PHE A 195 -10.90 26.26 9.21
C PHE A 195 -11.06 27.76 9.40
N ASP A 196 -10.86 28.58 8.37
CA ASP A 196 -11.08 30.02 8.42
C ASP A 196 -12.54 30.36 8.74
N LYS A 197 -13.51 29.63 8.19
CA LYS A 197 -14.93 29.83 8.50
C LYS A 197 -15.28 29.46 9.95
N GLN A 198 -14.66 28.40 10.51
CA GLN A 198 -14.87 28.00 11.89
C GLN A 198 -14.17 28.92 12.91
N GLY A 199 -13.06 29.53 12.53
CA GLY A 199 -12.37 30.53 13.35
C GLY A 199 -13.05 31.90 13.38
N ALA A 200 -13.86 32.23 12.37
CA ALA A 200 -14.62 33.47 12.31
C ALA A 200 -15.96 33.43 13.08
N GLU A 201 -16.42 32.25 13.51
CA GLU A 201 -17.64 32.03 14.28
C GLU A 201 -17.38 31.88 15.81
N GLN A 202 -16.13 31.95 16.26
CA GLN A 202 -15.72 31.99 17.67
C GLN A 202 -15.20 33.38 18.07
#